data_ba078147073f1484a01825998ebf0034
#
_entry.id   ba078147073f1484a01825998ebf0034
#
_cell.length_a   1.000
_cell.length_b   1.000
_cell.length_c   1.000
_cell.angle_alpha   90.00
_cell.angle_beta   90.00
_cell.angle_gamma   90.00
#
_symmetry.space_group_name_H-M   'P 1'
#
loop_
_entity.id
_entity.type
_entity.pdbx_description
1 polymer ?
#
loop_
_entity_poly.entity_id
_entity_poly.type
_entity_poly.pdbx_seq_one_letter_code
_entity_poly.pdbx_strand_id
1 'polypeptide(L)'
;GNHDLEYMTVEENEKLLGVSMSSESIDVNGYHLVFWQADTHIDRDEGFHLNDDDLKWLAADLGATNLPTIVFSHVPLDGGDMTGNYYFEANPELARYRETEQIREVLTAAGNVVLCVAGHVHWNDLNNVDGIPYISMQSLTESFTTAPKPASAWSTIRIGEEIHWECYGADPVNIKIPTPTLGRRWVPPLPSFRERSRNTPSKPIDVLLAGVRGVLFDLDGVVYRGDEVIPGAPEFFAYLSETGRTVGAITNNALKTGPEYSDKLASMGINLDGQSIFTSGWAAAQYVRESSEAASVFLVGGDALRTELEAVGAVASKRPDFVVAGIDLTLPLQHLSDAVVHVRNGAQLVVTNPDLTVPVEGGLRAGAGAVQAFIEAAGDVKATVIGKPQAGIFLKALNGLGLNANETIMVGDTIDTDIRGAQDAKLRSVLVESGNVNTSNSTADIQVKDISELHKMFAIFDGQKGDLV
;
A
#
# COMPACT_ATOMS: atom_id res chain seq x y z
N GLY A 1 -30.51 10.04 -0.92
CA GLY A 1 -30.37 10.06 0.55
C GLY A 1 -31.13 11.20 1.16
N ASN A 2 -30.97 11.43 2.47
CA ASN A 2 -31.72 12.45 3.22
C ASN A 2 -31.51 13.89 2.69
N HIS A 3 -30.34 14.23 2.20
CA HIS A 3 -30.06 15.56 1.62
C HIS A 3 -30.77 15.80 0.29
N ASP A 4 -31.11 14.75 -0.45
CA ASP A 4 -31.86 14.87 -1.71
C ASP A 4 -33.30 15.37 -1.45
N LEU A 5 -33.84 15.10 -0.26
CA LEU A 5 -35.19 15.50 0.15
C LEU A 5 -35.22 16.80 0.99
N GLU A 6 -34.07 17.41 1.28
CA GLU A 6 -34.00 18.63 2.08
C GLU A 6 -34.56 19.86 1.34
N TYR A 7 -34.38 19.91 0.02
CA TYR A 7 -34.77 21.06 -0.81
C TYR A 7 -35.65 20.70 -2.01
N MET A 8 -35.85 19.42 -2.30
CA MET A 8 -36.60 18.92 -3.46
C MET A 8 -37.54 17.79 -3.04
N THR A 9 -38.67 17.70 -3.68
CA THR A 9 -39.59 16.57 -3.52
C THR A 9 -39.08 15.33 -4.24
N VAL A 10 -39.61 14.15 -3.91
CA VAL A 10 -39.32 12.88 -4.63
C VAL A 10 -39.56 13.05 -6.13
N GLU A 11 -40.70 13.61 -6.53
CA GLU A 11 -41.07 13.83 -7.95
C GLU A 11 -40.07 14.73 -8.68
N GLU A 12 -39.60 15.78 -8.03
CA GLU A 12 -38.60 16.69 -8.60
C GLU A 12 -37.24 16.00 -8.79
N ASN A 13 -36.83 15.20 -7.82
CA ASN A 13 -35.60 14.39 -7.89
C ASN A 13 -35.70 13.33 -9.00
N GLU A 14 -36.79 12.57 -9.08
CA GLU A 14 -37.01 11.57 -10.12
C GLU A 14 -36.97 12.19 -11.51
N LYS A 15 -37.61 13.36 -11.67
CA LYS A 15 -37.57 14.08 -12.93
C LYS A 15 -36.17 14.58 -13.32
N LEU A 16 -35.40 15.03 -12.34
CA LEU A 16 -34.04 15.52 -12.55
C LEU A 16 -33.06 14.39 -12.87
N LEU A 17 -33.14 13.29 -12.13
CA LEU A 17 -32.24 12.17 -12.24
C LEU A 17 -32.63 11.16 -13.33
N GLY A 18 -33.90 11.18 -13.76
CA GLY A 18 -34.44 10.24 -14.74
C GLY A 18 -34.57 8.79 -14.24
N VAL A 19 -34.58 8.60 -12.92
CA VAL A 19 -34.69 7.30 -12.25
C VAL A 19 -35.73 7.37 -11.14
N SER A 20 -36.40 6.25 -10.85
CA SER A 20 -37.34 6.15 -9.72
C SER A 20 -36.56 6.22 -8.39
N MET A 21 -37.16 6.85 -7.41
CA MET A 21 -36.72 6.86 -6.01
C MET A 21 -37.54 5.89 -5.14
N SER A 22 -38.29 4.99 -5.74
CA SER A 22 -39.00 3.91 -5.03
C SER A 22 -38.10 2.71 -4.77
N SER A 23 -38.43 1.91 -3.75
CA SER A 23 -37.77 0.63 -3.52
C SER A 23 -37.97 -0.31 -4.73
N GLU A 24 -36.88 -0.93 -5.17
CA GLU A 24 -36.87 -1.87 -6.30
C GLU A 24 -35.87 -3.01 -6.06
N SER A 25 -36.05 -4.11 -6.77
CA SER A 25 -35.11 -5.23 -6.73
C SER A 25 -34.92 -5.83 -8.13
N ILE A 26 -33.74 -6.46 -8.32
CA ILE A 26 -33.37 -7.13 -9.56
C ILE A 26 -32.59 -8.42 -9.27
N ASP A 27 -32.76 -9.42 -10.12
CA ASP A 27 -31.99 -10.66 -10.10
C ASP A 27 -30.84 -10.57 -11.10
N VAL A 28 -29.61 -10.70 -10.61
CA VAL A 28 -28.41 -10.63 -11.46
C VAL A 28 -27.41 -11.72 -11.04
N ASN A 29 -26.97 -12.53 -12.00
CA ASN A 29 -25.94 -13.55 -11.80
C ASN A 29 -26.15 -14.49 -10.60
N GLY A 30 -27.42 -14.82 -10.31
CA GLY A 30 -27.78 -15.71 -9.21
C GLY A 30 -27.85 -15.04 -7.84
N TYR A 31 -27.81 -13.73 -7.78
CA TYR A 31 -28.05 -12.90 -6.60
C TYR A 31 -29.32 -12.06 -6.79
N HIS A 32 -29.99 -11.78 -5.70
CA HIS A 32 -31.09 -10.83 -5.61
C HIS A 32 -30.55 -9.51 -5.02
N LEU A 33 -30.63 -8.42 -5.76
CA LEU A 33 -30.18 -7.10 -5.34
C LEU A 33 -31.40 -6.25 -4.99
N VAL A 34 -31.46 -5.80 -3.76
CA VAL A 34 -32.54 -4.95 -3.23
C VAL A 34 -32.01 -3.54 -3.04
N PHE A 35 -32.60 -2.58 -3.72
CA PHE A 35 -32.36 -1.15 -3.51
C PHE A 35 -33.51 -0.61 -2.67
N TRP A 36 -33.33 -0.69 -1.35
CA TRP A 36 -34.36 -0.32 -0.41
C TRP A 36 -34.36 1.18 -0.14
N GLN A 37 -35.31 1.86 -0.74
CA GLN A 37 -35.52 3.31 -0.63
C GLN A 37 -36.58 3.61 0.43
N ALA A 38 -36.29 3.21 1.69
CA ALA A 38 -37.14 3.58 2.83
C ALA A 38 -37.11 5.09 3.06
N ASP A 39 -38.07 5.59 3.82
CA ASP A 39 -38.16 7.02 4.12
C ASP A 39 -36.86 7.52 4.74
N THR A 40 -36.27 8.55 4.12
CA THR A 40 -35.06 9.21 4.59
C THR A 40 -35.33 10.64 5.05
N HIS A 41 -36.60 10.97 5.33
CA HIS A 41 -36.90 12.21 6.03
C HIS A 41 -36.40 12.15 7.47
N ILE A 42 -35.58 13.11 7.86
CA ILE A 42 -34.96 13.13 9.17
C ILE A 42 -35.70 14.09 10.12
N ASP A 43 -36.16 13.59 11.26
CA ASP A 43 -36.55 14.40 12.39
C ASP A 43 -35.31 14.67 13.24
N ARG A 44 -35.02 15.95 13.51
CA ARG A 44 -33.78 16.34 14.22
C ARG A 44 -33.73 15.90 15.68
N ASP A 45 -34.87 15.67 16.28
CA ASP A 45 -35.00 15.24 17.68
C ASP A 45 -35.14 13.71 17.82
N GLU A 46 -35.69 13.03 16.79
CA GLU A 46 -36.04 11.62 16.85
C GLU A 46 -35.33 10.74 15.83
N GLY A 47 -34.60 11.33 14.86
CA GLY A 47 -33.87 10.61 13.83
C GLY A 47 -34.73 10.17 12.64
N PHE A 48 -34.42 8.99 12.07
CA PHE A 48 -35.18 8.42 10.96
C PHE A 48 -36.28 7.51 11.44
N HIS A 49 -37.44 7.63 10.80
CA HIS A 49 -38.61 6.78 11.03
C HIS A 49 -39.01 6.05 9.77
N LEU A 50 -39.43 4.80 9.91
CA LEU A 50 -40.05 4.04 8.82
C LEU A 50 -41.56 4.29 8.81
N ASN A 51 -42.12 4.31 7.63
CA ASN A 51 -43.53 4.09 7.51
C ASN A 51 -43.87 2.56 7.48
N ASP A 52 -45.12 2.21 7.82
CA ASP A 52 -45.54 0.80 7.88
C ASP A 52 -45.37 0.05 6.57
N ASP A 53 -45.35 0.75 5.44
CA ASP A 53 -45.29 0.12 4.11
C ASP A 53 -43.83 -0.20 3.72
N ASP A 54 -42.83 0.51 4.25
CA ASP A 54 -41.42 0.24 4.02
C ASP A 54 -41.01 -1.16 4.49
N LEU A 55 -41.36 -1.53 5.73
CA LEU A 55 -41.05 -2.85 6.29
C LEU A 55 -41.83 -3.96 5.61
N LYS A 56 -43.14 -3.70 5.27
CA LYS A 56 -43.95 -4.66 4.55
C LYS A 56 -43.40 -4.96 3.17
N TRP A 57 -42.98 -3.92 2.46
CA TRP A 57 -42.36 -4.07 1.14
C TRP A 57 -41.09 -4.92 1.24
N LEU A 58 -40.17 -4.58 2.15
CA LEU A 58 -38.93 -5.32 2.36
C LEU A 58 -39.19 -6.79 2.69
N ALA A 59 -40.10 -7.07 3.62
CA ALA A 59 -40.44 -8.43 4.01
C ALA A 59 -41.04 -9.25 2.85
N ALA A 60 -41.91 -8.61 2.04
CA ALA A 60 -42.54 -9.26 0.88
C ALA A 60 -41.53 -9.56 -0.21
N ASP A 61 -40.63 -8.64 -0.52
CA ASP A 61 -39.61 -8.78 -1.56
C ASP A 61 -38.60 -9.87 -1.19
N LEU A 62 -38.06 -9.84 0.02
CA LEU A 62 -37.13 -10.86 0.54
C LEU A 62 -37.80 -12.25 0.59
N GLY A 63 -39.08 -12.32 0.90
CA GLY A 63 -39.86 -13.56 0.92
C GLY A 63 -40.23 -14.12 -0.47
N ALA A 64 -40.09 -13.33 -1.52
CA ALA A 64 -40.42 -13.71 -2.88
C ALA A 64 -39.31 -14.52 -3.59
N THR A 65 -38.13 -14.57 -3.02
CA THR A 65 -36.95 -15.23 -3.61
C THR A 65 -36.21 -16.13 -2.62
N ASN A 66 -35.49 -17.12 -3.14
CA ASN A 66 -34.52 -17.94 -2.38
C ASN A 66 -33.08 -17.63 -2.78
N LEU A 67 -32.84 -16.64 -3.63
CA LEU A 67 -31.49 -16.25 -4.05
C LEU A 67 -30.72 -15.57 -2.90
N PRO A 68 -29.41 -15.74 -2.81
CA PRO A 68 -28.58 -14.93 -1.93
C PRO A 68 -28.85 -13.44 -2.20
N THR A 69 -29.23 -12.70 -1.16
CA THR A 69 -29.73 -11.34 -1.29
C THR A 69 -28.77 -10.33 -0.71
N ILE A 70 -28.58 -9.23 -1.44
CA ILE A 70 -27.81 -8.07 -1.00
C ILE A 70 -28.76 -6.88 -0.90
N VAL A 71 -28.80 -6.25 0.28
CA VAL A 71 -29.65 -5.10 0.53
C VAL A 71 -28.82 -3.82 0.55
N PHE A 72 -29.17 -2.87 -0.32
CA PHE A 72 -28.60 -1.52 -0.34
C PHE A 72 -29.60 -0.54 0.29
N SER A 73 -29.12 0.27 1.23
CA SER A 73 -29.93 1.32 1.87
C SER A 73 -29.10 2.60 2.00
N HIS A 74 -29.76 3.74 2.23
CA HIS A 74 -29.02 4.96 2.54
C HIS A 74 -28.48 4.94 3.98
N VAL A 75 -29.34 4.65 4.94
CA VAL A 75 -29.03 4.62 6.38
C VAL A 75 -28.57 3.23 6.80
N PRO A 76 -27.54 3.07 7.64
CA PRO A 76 -27.12 1.79 8.19
C PRO A 76 -28.24 1.03 8.91
N LEU A 77 -28.29 -0.28 8.70
CA LEU A 77 -29.36 -1.15 9.22
C LEU A 77 -28.95 -2.01 10.43
N ASP A 78 -27.68 -1.96 10.80
CA ASP A 78 -27.10 -2.78 11.89
C ASP A 78 -27.33 -2.23 13.29
N GLY A 79 -27.63 -0.92 13.40
CA GLY A 79 -27.72 -0.22 14.68
C GLY A 79 -26.38 -0.08 15.39
N GLY A 80 -25.30 -0.02 14.61
CA GLY A 80 -23.92 -0.02 15.10
C GLY A 80 -23.59 1.13 16.05
N ASP A 81 -22.52 0.93 16.82
CA ASP A 81 -21.93 1.94 17.70
C ASP A 81 -21.22 3.00 16.86
N MET A 82 -21.57 4.27 17.08
CA MET A 82 -20.96 5.42 16.40
C MET A 82 -19.78 6.01 17.15
N THR A 83 -19.24 5.32 18.17
CA THR A 83 -18.06 5.77 18.92
C THR A 83 -16.87 6.01 18.00
N GLY A 84 -16.31 7.20 18.02
CA GLY A 84 -15.21 7.65 17.16
C GLY A 84 -15.65 8.28 15.85
N ASN A 85 -16.94 8.29 15.51
CA ASN A 85 -17.44 9.04 14.36
C ASN A 85 -17.51 10.52 14.69
N TYR A 86 -17.00 11.36 13.81
CA TYR A 86 -16.87 12.80 14.03
C TYR A 86 -18.19 13.50 14.42
N TYR A 87 -19.31 13.10 13.84
CA TYR A 87 -20.61 13.73 14.04
C TYR A 87 -21.57 12.83 14.84
N PHE A 88 -21.65 11.56 14.48
CA PHE A 88 -22.66 10.65 14.98
C PHE A 88 -22.36 10.07 16.37
N GLU A 89 -21.12 10.19 16.88
CA GLU A 89 -20.83 9.88 18.29
C GLU A 89 -21.66 10.75 19.23
N ALA A 90 -21.84 12.03 18.90
CA ALA A 90 -22.63 12.98 19.69
C ALA A 90 -24.13 13.00 19.30
N ASN A 91 -24.50 12.37 18.19
CA ASN A 91 -25.87 12.38 17.64
C ASN A 91 -26.25 10.97 17.11
N PRO A 92 -26.20 9.93 17.95
CA PRO A 92 -26.36 8.55 17.50
C PRO A 92 -27.79 8.24 16.96
N GLU A 93 -28.80 8.98 17.40
CA GLU A 93 -30.17 8.88 16.89
C GLU A 93 -30.27 9.27 15.42
N LEU A 94 -29.41 10.16 14.95
CA LEU A 94 -29.38 10.59 13.55
C LEU A 94 -28.63 9.62 12.62
N ALA A 95 -27.99 8.57 13.16
CA ALA A 95 -27.22 7.60 12.39
C ALA A 95 -28.03 6.39 11.92
N ARG A 96 -29.24 6.21 12.41
CA ARG A 96 -30.01 4.97 12.26
C ARG A 96 -31.51 5.20 12.24
N TYR A 97 -32.26 4.19 11.77
CA TYR A 97 -33.71 4.14 11.97
C TYR A 97 -34.05 3.81 13.42
N ARG A 98 -35.09 4.42 13.94
CA ARG A 98 -35.65 4.08 15.25
C ARG A 98 -36.10 2.62 15.30
N GLU A 99 -36.61 2.11 14.19
CA GLU A 99 -37.11 0.75 14.00
C GLU A 99 -35.99 -0.27 13.62
N THR A 100 -34.75 0.01 13.92
CA THR A 100 -33.58 -0.84 13.55
C THR A 100 -33.76 -2.30 13.98
N GLU A 101 -34.31 -2.57 15.17
CA GLU A 101 -34.55 -3.94 15.65
C GLU A 101 -35.55 -4.68 14.75
N GLN A 102 -36.66 -4.03 14.38
CA GLN A 102 -37.68 -4.60 13.50
C GLN A 102 -37.13 -4.85 12.07
N ILE A 103 -36.30 -3.95 11.57
CA ILE A 103 -35.58 -4.16 10.30
C ILE A 103 -34.72 -5.41 10.38
N ARG A 104 -33.94 -5.56 11.43
CA ARG A 104 -33.05 -6.71 11.64
C ARG A 104 -33.85 -8.01 11.79
N GLU A 105 -34.98 -7.99 12.44
CA GLU A 105 -35.91 -9.14 12.52
C GLU A 105 -36.36 -9.57 11.13
N VAL A 106 -36.77 -8.64 10.26
CA VAL A 106 -37.16 -8.92 8.88
C VAL A 106 -36.03 -9.52 8.08
N LEU A 107 -34.84 -8.90 8.11
CA LEU A 107 -33.64 -9.37 7.40
C LEU A 107 -33.22 -10.78 7.85
N THR A 108 -33.27 -11.03 9.16
CA THR A 108 -32.88 -12.32 9.76
C THR A 108 -33.91 -13.41 9.46
N ALA A 109 -35.20 -13.07 9.54
CA ALA A 109 -36.29 -14.03 9.28
C ALA A 109 -36.34 -14.50 7.81
N ALA A 110 -35.94 -13.65 6.88
CA ALA A 110 -35.84 -13.98 5.45
C ALA A 110 -34.83 -15.14 5.19
N GLY A 111 -33.71 -15.18 5.92
CA GLY A 111 -32.71 -16.26 5.87
C GLY A 111 -31.86 -16.32 4.60
N ASN A 112 -32.11 -15.43 3.64
CA ASN A 112 -31.39 -15.34 2.36
C ASN A 112 -30.51 -14.11 2.22
N VAL A 113 -30.51 -13.18 3.18
CA VAL A 113 -29.66 -11.98 3.15
C VAL A 113 -28.23 -12.35 3.50
N VAL A 114 -27.30 -12.04 2.60
CA VAL A 114 -25.87 -12.33 2.74
C VAL A 114 -25.01 -11.07 2.97
N LEU A 115 -25.56 -9.88 2.71
CA LEU A 115 -24.86 -8.61 2.87
C LEU A 115 -25.85 -7.45 2.93
N CYS A 116 -25.58 -6.49 3.81
CA CYS A 116 -26.21 -5.16 3.77
C CYS A 116 -25.15 -4.10 3.51
N VAL A 117 -25.43 -3.11 2.67
CA VAL A 117 -24.51 -2.02 2.29
C VAL A 117 -25.22 -0.69 2.47
N ALA A 118 -24.60 0.24 3.18
CA ALA A 118 -25.17 1.55 3.46
C ALA A 118 -24.14 2.68 3.32
N GLY A 119 -24.62 3.91 3.30
CA GLY A 119 -23.82 5.15 3.34
C GLY A 119 -24.12 5.97 4.59
N HIS A 120 -24.56 7.20 4.41
CA HIS A 120 -25.05 8.17 5.40
C HIS A 120 -24.04 8.59 6.48
N VAL A 121 -23.43 7.65 7.19
CA VAL A 121 -22.54 7.94 8.33
C VAL A 121 -21.13 8.41 7.93
N HIS A 122 -20.86 8.51 6.64
CA HIS A 122 -19.65 9.08 6.05
C HIS A 122 -18.34 8.47 6.53
N TRP A 123 -18.34 7.24 7.01
CA TRP A 123 -17.13 6.51 7.34
C TRP A 123 -17.20 5.06 6.85
N ASN A 124 -16.05 4.40 6.78
CA ASN A 124 -15.97 2.99 6.46
C ASN A 124 -16.07 2.17 7.74
N ASP A 125 -17.04 1.26 7.78
CA ASP A 125 -17.21 0.31 8.88
C ASP A 125 -17.72 -1.04 8.38
N LEU A 126 -17.45 -2.10 9.14
CA LEU A 126 -17.92 -3.45 8.88
C LEU A 126 -18.32 -4.11 10.20
N ASN A 127 -19.59 -4.37 10.34
CA ASN A 127 -20.17 -5.11 11.45
C ASN A 127 -20.70 -6.48 11.01
N ASN A 128 -20.80 -7.42 11.95
CA ASN A 128 -21.56 -8.65 11.76
C ASN A 128 -22.59 -8.75 12.87
N VAL A 129 -23.84 -8.64 12.50
CA VAL A 129 -24.97 -8.70 13.44
C VAL A 129 -25.93 -9.77 12.96
N ASP A 130 -26.33 -10.68 13.86
CA ASP A 130 -27.23 -11.79 13.58
C ASP A 130 -26.76 -12.72 12.43
N GLY A 131 -25.44 -12.74 12.16
CA GLY A 131 -24.85 -13.53 11.08
C GLY A 131 -24.89 -12.89 9.71
N ILE A 132 -25.34 -11.65 9.60
CA ILE A 132 -25.33 -10.84 8.39
C ILE A 132 -24.20 -9.79 8.51
N PRO A 133 -23.28 -9.70 7.53
CA PRO A 133 -22.32 -8.59 7.45
C PRO A 133 -23.02 -7.31 6.96
N TYR A 134 -22.68 -6.20 7.60
CA TYR A 134 -23.13 -4.85 7.28
C TYR A 134 -21.92 -3.98 6.96
N ILE A 135 -21.91 -3.39 5.78
CA ILE A 135 -20.87 -2.46 5.33
C ILE A 135 -21.46 -1.05 5.31
N SER A 136 -20.83 -0.13 6.02
CA SER A 136 -21.03 1.31 5.82
C SER A 136 -19.87 1.88 5.02
N MET A 137 -20.16 2.75 4.04
CA MET A 137 -19.18 3.29 3.11
C MET A 137 -19.02 4.79 3.26
N GLN A 138 -17.77 5.25 3.21
CA GLN A 138 -17.45 6.66 3.18
C GLN A 138 -18.01 7.32 1.91
N SER A 139 -18.52 8.53 2.05
CA SER A 139 -19.07 9.32 0.93
C SER A 139 -17.95 9.84 0.01
N LEU A 140 -18.22 9.88 -1.30
CA LEU A 140 -17.37 10.52 -2.29
C LEU A 140 -17.04 11.98 -1.93
N THR A 141 -18.01 12.69 -1.37
CA THR A 141 -17.94 14.12 -1.06
C THR A 141 -17.61 14.42 0.39
N GLU A 142 -17.34 13.37 1.20
CA GLU A 142 -16.97 13.54 2.62
C GLU A 142 -15.81 14.54 2.77
N SER A 143 -15.99 15.53 3.63
CA SER A 143 -14.98 16.54 3.91
C SER A 143 -14.86 16.90 5.40
N PHE A 144 -15.66 16.31 6.29
CA PHE A 144 -15.59 16.60 7.74
C PHE A 144 -14.25 16.17 8.34
N THR A 145 -13.73 15.03 7.90
CA THR A 145 -12.45 14.47 8.38
C THR A 145 -11.29 14.67 7.42
N THR A 146 -11.56 15.11 6.19
CA THR A 146 -10.56 15.22 5.12
C THR A 146 -10.33 16.64 4.60
N ALA A 147 -11.02 17.65 5.19
CA ALA A 147 -10.91 19.05 4.80
C ALA A 147 -9.42 19.48 4.59
N PRO A 148 -9.12 20.30 3.57
CA PRO A 148 -10.04 20.99 2.66
C PRO A 148 -10.43 20.17 1.42
N LYS A 149 -9.96 18.95 1.25
CA LYS A 149 -10.25 18.11 0.08
C LYS A 149 -11.34 17.10 0.43
N PRO A 150 -12.25 16.78 -0.51
CA PRO A 150 -13.19 15.69 -0.30
C PRO A 150 -12.45 14.35 -0.24
N ALA A 151 -13.04 13.37 0.43
CA ALA A 151 -12.49 12.02 0.56
C ALA A 151 -12.28 11.32 -0.78
N SER A 152 -13.07 11.69 -1.80
CA SER A 152 -13.06 11.05 -3.13
C SER A 152 -13.22 9.53 -3.04
N ALA A 153 -14.01 9.08 -2.04
CA ALA A 153 -14.17 7.67 -1.73
C ALA A 153 -15.15 7.00 -2.71
N TRP A 154 -14.79 5.80 -3.14
CA TRP A 154 -15.64 4.90 -3.91
C TRP A 154 -15.23 3.46 -3.61
N SER A 155 -16.15 2.51 -3.76
CA SER A 155 -15.91 1.13 -3.40
C SER A 155 -16.25 0.15 -4.51
N THR A 156 -15.57 -1.00 -4.49
CA THR A 156 -15.98 -2.21 -5.20
C THR A 156 -16.27 -3.32 -4.20
N ILE A 157 -17.32 -4.07 -4.45
CA ILE A 157 -17.66 -5.27 -3.67
C ILE A 157 -17.77 -6.44 -4.65
N ARG A 158 -16.89 -7.43 -4.50
CA ARG A 158 -16.96 -8.70 -5.23
C ARG A 158 -17.51 -9.78 -4.31
N ILE A 159 -18.47 -10.53 -4.78
CA ILE A 159 -19.15 -11.57 -4.00
C ILE A 159 -19.00 -12.91 -4.71
N GLY A 160 -18.54 -13.91 -3.95
CA GLY A 160 -18.34 -15.28 -4.36
C GLY A 160 -18.33 -16.18 -3.12
N GLU A 161 -17.33 -17.03 -2.96
CA GLU A 161 -17.08 -17.77 -1.71
C GLU A 161 -16.70 -16.83 -0.56
N GLU A 162 -16.11 -15.67 -0.92
CA GLU A 162 -15.80 -14.57 -0.02
C GLU A 162 -16.42 -13.27 -0.55
N ILE A 163 -16.80 -12.39 0.36
CA ILE A 163 -17.10 -10.99 0.09
C ILE A 163 -15.77 -10.24 0.16
N HIS A 164 -15.36 -9.64 -0.94
CA HIS A 164 -14.17 -8.81 -1.01
C HIS A 164 -14.59 -7.35 -1.22
N TRP A 165 -14.45 -6.55 -0.18
CA TRP A 165 -14.71 -5.10 -0.20
C TRP A 165 -13.41 -4.33 -0.30
N GLU A 166 -13.31 -3.48 -1.34
CA GLU A 166 -12.23 -2.53 -1.54
C GLU A 166 -12.82 -1.12 -1.60
N CYS A 167 -12.37 -0.23 -0.74
CA CYS A 167 -12.68 1.19 -0.77
C CYS A 167 -11.42 1.97 -1.12
N TYR A 168 -11.56 2.94 -2.01
CA TYR A 168 -10.51 3.84 -2.48
C TYR A 168 -10.82 5.26 -2.04
N GLY A 169 -9.82 6.10 -1.84
CA GLY A 169 -9.98 7.48 -1.40
C GLY A 169 -9.12 7.80 -0.19
N ALA A 170 -9.61 8.72 0.66
CA ALA A 170 -8.84 9.21 1.79
C ALA A 170 -8.70 8.19 2.94
N ASP A 171 -9.69 7.30 3.10
CA ASP A 171 -9.68 6.21 4.09
C ASP A 171 -9.84 4.85 3.36
N PRO A 172 -8.76 4.32 2.77
CA PRO A 172 -8.83 3.12 1.97
C PRO A 172 -9.04 1.87 2.84
N VAL A 173 -9.82 0.91 2.28
CA VAL A 173 -10.17 -0.36 2.93
C VAL A 173 -9.94 -1.51 1.96
N ASN A 174 -9.38 -2.61 2.45
CA ASN A 174 -9.30 -3.88 1.71
C ASN A 174 -9.60 -5.04 2.67
N ILE A 175 -10.80 -5.60 2.54
CA ILE A 175 -11.32 -6.60 3.47
C ILE A 175 -11.86 -7.79 2.71
N LYS A 176 -11.53 -8.99 3.16
CA LYS A 176 -12.13 -10.25 2.73
C LYS A 176 -12.79 -10.93 3.91
N ILE A 177 -14.03 -11.31 3.75
CA ILE A 177 -14.79 -12.08 4.74
C ILE A 177 -15.51 -13.24 4.05
N PRO A 178 -15.72 -14.36 4.76
CA PRO A 178 -16.52 -15.45 4.21
C PRO A 178 -17.94 -14.98 3.87
N THR A 179 -18.45 -15.37 2.71
CA THR A 179 -19.87 -15.13 2.38
C THR A 179 -20.75 -15.99 3.30
N PRO A 180 -21.76 -15.43 3.97
CA PRO A 180 -22.67 -16.20 4.81
C PRO A 180 -23.32 -17.34 4.05
N THR A 181 -23.39 -18.51 4.67
CA THR A 181 -24.12 -19.64 4.13
C THR A 181 -25.61 -19.48 4.44
N LEU A 182 -26.45 -19.54 3.42
CA LEU A 182 -27.90 -19.42 3.58
C LEU A 182 -28.44 -20.37 4.65
N GLY A 183 -29.36 -19.89 5.49
CA GLY A 183 -29.96 -20.62 6.57
C GLY A 183 -29.05 -20.85 7.80
N ARG A 184 -27.82 -20.38 7.81
CA ARG A 184 -26.94 -20.41 9.00
C ARG A 184 -26.98 -19.05 9.72
N ARG A 185 -27.21 -19.13 11.04
CA ARG A 185 -27.18 -17.94 11.91
C ARG A 185 -25.83 -17.74 12.61
N TRP A 186 -24.91 -18.69 12.49
CA TRP A 186 -23.58 -18.60 13.13
C TRP A 186 -22.51 -18.34 12.07
N VAL A 187 -21.73 -17.32 12.27
CA VAL A 187 -20.55 -16.98 11.48
C VAL A 187 -19.34 -16.99 12.42
N PRO A 188 -18.18 -17.49 12.02
CA PRO A 188 -16.98 -17.39 12.83
C PRO A 188 -16.74 -15.94 13.28
N PRO A 189 -16.22 -15.71 14.51
CA PRO A 189 -15.88 -14.37 14.95
C PRO A 189 -14.96 -13.71 13.93
N LEU A 190 -15.33 -12.51 13.48
CA LEU A 190 -14.50 -11.73 12.59
C LEU A 190 -13.44 -10.97 13.40
N PRO A 191 -12.22 -10.78 12.89
CA PRO A 191 -11.28 -9.82 13.44
C PRO A 191 -11.92 -8.43 13.51
N SER A 192 -11.41 -7.55 14.37
CA SER A 192 -11.91 -6.18 14.42
C SER A 192 -11.78 -5.49 13.06
N PHE A 193 -12.64 -4.51 12.79
CA PHE A 193 -12.60 -3.75 11.55
C PHE A 193 -11.19 -3.20 11.27
N ARG A 194 -10.56 -2.60 12.27
CA ARG A 194 -9.22 -2.01 12.12
C ARG A 194 -8.13 -3.05 11.86
N GLU A 195 -8.26 -4.26 12.37
CA GLU A 195 -7.36 -5.37 12.02
C GLU A 195 -7.58 -5.87 10.60
N ARG A 196 -8.85 -5.91 10.14
CA ARG A 196 -9.20 -6.32 8.78
C ARG A 196 -8.79 -5.28 7.73
N SER A 197 -8.91 -3.99 8.04
CA SER A 197 -8.66 -2.89 7.12
C SER A 197 -7.19 -2.45 7.02
N ARG A 198 -6.27 -3.18 7.66
CA ARG A 198 -4.83 -2.85 7.63
C ARG A 198 -4.19 -3.02 6.24
N ASN A 199 -4.81 -3.77 5.37
CA ASN A 199 -4.33 -3.92 4.01
C ASN A 199 -4.89 -2.78 3.15
N THR A 200 -4.04 -1.89 2.72
CA THR A 200 -4.42 -0.86 1.74
C THR A 200 -4.93 -1.53 0.46
N PRO A 201 -6.07 -1.08 -0.13
CA PRO A 201 -6.51 -1.63 -1.39
C PRO A 201 -5.43 -1.41 -2.46
N SER A 202 -5.12 -2.45 -3.20
CA SER A 202 -4.33 -2.26 -4.42
C SER A 202 -5.15 -1.41 -5.39
N LYS A 203 -4.56 -0.36 -5.94
CA LYS A 203 -5.18 0.40 -7.04
C LYS A 203 -5.49 -0.58 -8.19
N PRO A 204 -6.57 -0.36 -8.97
CA PRO A 204 -6.80 -1.15 -10.17
C PRO A 204 -5.53 -1.21 -11.02
N ILE A 205 -5.17 -2.39 -11.48
CA ILE A 205 -3.90 -2.63 -12.17
C ILE A 205 -3.70 -1.70 -13.36
N ASP A 206 -4.78 -1.41 -14.09
CA ASP A 206 -4.77 -0.50 -15.24
C ASP A 206 -4.35 0.93 -14.85
N VAL A 207 -4.73 1.39 -13.66
CA VAL A 207 -4.32 2.69 -13.11
C VAL A 207 -2.86 2.68 -12.72
N LEU A 208 -2.39 1.56 -12.17
CA LEU A 208 -1.02 1.43 -11.65
C LEU A 208 0.00 1.22 -12.76
N LEU A 209 -0.35 0.48 -13.81
CA LEU A 209 0.53 0.23 -14.95
C LEU A 209 0.41 1.28 -16.05
N ALA A 210 -0.61 2.16 -16.00
CA ALA A 210 -0.78 3.22 -16.98
C ALA A 210 0.41 4.17 -17.00
N GLY A 211 1.02 4.34 -18.17
CA GLY A 211 2.14 5.24 -18.38
C GLY A 211 3.46 4.83 -17.75
N VAL A 212 3.60 3.58 -17.26
CA VAL A 212 4.85 3.07 -16.70
C VAL A 212 5.88 2.90 -17.82
N ARG A 213 6.99 3.63 -17.69
CA ARG A 213 8.15 3.61 -18.58
C ARG A 213 9.39 3.04 -17.91
N GLY A 214 9.44 3.06 -16.58
CA GLY A 214 10.57 2.59 -15.80
C GLY A 214 10.17 1.63 -14.70
N VAL A 215 11.04 0.64 -14.41
CA VAL A 215 10.91 -0.27 -13.28
C VAL A 215 12.24 -0.32 -12.55
N LEU A 216 12.21 0.03 -11.26
CA LEU A 216 13.33 -0.10 -10.35
C LEU A 216 13.11 -1.33 -9.47
N PHE A 217 14.14 -2.15 -9.30
CA PHE A 217 14.09 -3.34 -8.47
C PHE A 217 15.02 -3.21 -7.26
N ASP A 218 14.58 -3.66 -6.09
CA ASP A 218 15.54 -4.18 -5.13
C ASP A 218 16.13 -5.49 -5.66
N LEU A 219 17.27 -5.90 -5.12
CA LEU A 219 17.99 -7.08 -5.60
C LEU A 219 17.78 -8.30 -4.69
N ASP A 220 18.22 -8.21 -3.44
CA ASP A 220 18.10 -9.32 -2.49
C ASP A 220 16.65 -9.54 -2.06
N GLY A 221 16.13 -10.77 -2.22
CA GLY A 221 14.73 -11.10 -1.91
C GLY A 221 13.74 -10.84 -3.06
N VAL A 222 14.12 -10.03 -4.05
CA VAL A 222 13.29 -9.67 -5.21
C VAL A 222 13.78 -10.35 -6.49
N VAL A 223 15.05 -10.23 -6.80
CA VAL A 223 15.67 -10.78 -8.04
C VAL A 223 16.39 -12.08 -7.75
N TYR A 224 17.05 -12.18 -6.60
CA TYR A 224 17.77 -13.39 -6.18
C TYR A 224 17.75 -13.51 -4.64
N ARG A 225 18.15 -14.69 -4.11
CA ARG A 225 18.48 -14.93 -2.70
C ARG A 225 19.87 -15.57 -2.64
N GLY A 226 20.81 -14.86 -2.05
CA GLY A 226 22.22 -15.30 -2.10
C GLY A 226 22.68 -15.46 -3.55
N ASP A 227 22.97 -16.69 -3.98
CA ASP A 227 23.41 -16.99 -5.35
C ASP A 227 22.31 -17.66 -6.21
N GLU A 228 21.09 -17.81 -5.67
CA GLU A 228 19.96 -18.42 -6.37
C GLU A 228 19.04 -17.34 -6.94
N VAL A 229 18.83 -17.36 -8.27
CA VAL A 229 17.87 -16.46 -8.94
C VAL A 229 16.43 -16.81 -8.55
N ILE A 230 15.61 -15.81 -8.33
CA ILE A 230 14.17 -16.00 -8.09
C ILE A 230 13.50 -16.37 -9.42
N PRO A 231 12.71 -17.48 -9.46
CA PRO A 231 12.03 -17.91 -10.66
C PRO A 231 11.17 -16.80 -11.30
N GLY A 232 11.32 -16.62 -12.61
CA GLY A 232 10.61 -15.60 -13.38
C GLY A 232 11.33 -14.24 -13.47
N ALA A 233 12.41 -14.03 -12.71
CA ALA A 233 13.16 -12.78 -12.80
C ALA A 233 13.85 -12.60 -14.16
N PRO A 234 14.59 -13.58 -14.72
CA PRO A 234 15.19 -13.42 -16.03
C PRO A 234 14.16 -13.13 -17.14
N GLU A 235 13.05 -13.84 -17.13
CA GLU A 235 11.98 -13.68 -18.10
C GLU A 235 11.31 -12.30 -17.99
N PHE A 236 11.14 -11.78 -16.78
CA PHE A 236 10.54 -10.46 -16.60
C PHE A 236 11.49 -9.33 -17.02
N PHE A 237 12.78 -9.44 -16.72
CA PHE A 237 13.77 -8.46 -17.17
C PHE A 237 13.86 -8.44 -18.71
N ALA A 238 13.85 -9.61 -19.36
CA ALA A 238 13.81 -9.72 -20.81
C ALA A 238 12.53 -9.05 -21.38
N TYR A 239 11.36 -9.37 -20.82
CA TYR A 239 10.08 -8.80 -21.21
C TYR A 239 10.06 -7.27 -21.10
N LEU A 240 10.57 -6.69 -20.00
CA LEU A 240 10.62 -5.24 -19.81
C LEU A 240 11.50 -4.58 -20.88
N SER A 241 12.65 -5.20 -21.21
CA SER A 241 13.54 -4.74 -22.27
C SER A 241 12.87 -4.79 -23.64
N GLU A 242 12.21 -5.90 -23.97
CA GLU A 242 11.50 -6.12 -25.26
C GLU A 242 10.34 -5.12 -25.43
N THR A 243 9.67 -4.75 -24.35
CA THR A 243 8.58 -3.76 -24.35
C THR A 243 9.07 -2.31 -24.24
N GLY A 244 10.40 -2.09 -24.30
CA GLY A 244 11.01 -0.77 -24.32
C GLY A 244 10.96 -0.02 -23.00
N ARG A 245 10.81 -0.72 -21.88
CA ARG A 245 10.85 -0.13 -20.54
C ARG A 245 12.27 -0.04 -20.02
N THR A 246 12.60 1.08 -19.40
CA THR A 246 13.90 1.28 -18.74
C THR A 246 13.90 0.51 -17.43
N VAL A 247 14.95 -0.29 -17.21
CA VAL A 247 15.12 -1.09 -15.99
C VAL A 247 16.34 -0.62 -15.22
N GLY A 248 16.19 -0.49 -13.89
CA GLY A 248 17.29 -0.22 -12.97
C GLY A 248 17.15 -1.02 -11.68
N ALA A 249 18.21 -0.99 -10.87
CA ALA A 249 18.20 -1.61 -9.56
C ALA A 249 18.70 -0.65 -8.48
N ILE A 250 18.12 -0.73 -7.27
CA ILE A 250 18.55 0.02 -6.08
C ILE A 250 18.76 -0.97 -4.95
N THR A 251 19.97 -1.03 -4.41
CA THR A 251 20.27 -1.92 -3.28
C THR A 251 20.96 -1.20 -2.12
N ASN A 252 20.59 -1.54 -0.89
CA ASN A 252 21.29 -1.10 0.31
C ASN A 252 22.64 -1.82 0.50
N ASN A 253 22.82 -2.92 -0.20
CA ASN A 253 24.06 -3.71 -0.05
C ASN A 253 25.22 -3.05 -0.81
N ALA A 254 26.19 -2.53 -0.04
CA ALA A 254 27.38 -1.84 -0.54
C ALA A 254 28.64 -2.73 -0.60
N LEU A 255 28.47 -4.06 -0.55
CA LEU A 255 29.62 -5.01 -0.66
C LEU A 255 30.15 -5.17 -2.10
N LYS A 256 29.39 -4.71 -3.08
CA LYS A 256 29.73 -4.74 -4.50
C LYS A 256 29.42 -3.40 -5.16
N THR A 257 30.16 -3.06 -6.20
CA THR A 257 29.87 -1.94 -7.10
C THR A 257 28.77 -2.31 -8.11
N GLY A 258 28.23 -1.32 -8.83
CA GLY A 258 27.25 -1.55 -9.89
C GLY A 258 27.75 -2.55 -10.95
N PRO A 259 28.97 -2.41 -11.53
CA PRO A 259 29.53 -3.37 -12.46
C PRO A 259 29.65 -4.80 -11.89
N GLU A 260 30.09 -4.97 -10.64
CA GLU A 260 30.19 -6.28 -10.00
C GLU A 260 28.80 -6.93 -9.78
N TYR A 261 27.75 -6.12 -9.53
CA TYR A 261 26.38 -6.61 -9.52
C TYR A 261 25.89 -6.98 -10.92
N SER A 262 26.26 -6.23 -11.95
CA SER A 262 25.97 -6.56 -13.35
C SER A 262 26.52 -7.94 -13.72
N ASP A 263 27.78 -8.23 -13.36
CA ASP A 263 28.41 -9.52 -13.58
C ASP A 263 27.66 -10.66 -12.83
N LYS A 264 27.28 -10.40 -11.58
CA LYS A 264 26.48 -11.36 -10.81
C LYS A 264 25.14 -11.65 -11.47
N LEU A 265 24.41 -10.61 -11.89
CA LEU A 265 23.12 -10.76 -12.58
C LEU A 265 23.26 -11.48 -13.92
N ALA A 266 24.33 -11.20 -14.67
CA ALA A 266 24.62 -11.88 -15.94
C ALA A 266 24.82 -13.40 -15.74
N SER A 267 25.48 -13.81 -14.64
CA SER A 267 25.62 -15.23 -14.28
C SER A 267 24.27 -15.92 -13.98
N MET A 268 23.24 -15.15 -13.66
CA MET A 268 21.86 -15.58 -13.39
C MET A 268 20.93 -15.46 -14.62
N GLY A 269 21.48 -15.08 -15.79
CA GLY A 269 20.71 -14.90 -17.03
C GLY A 269 20.00 -13.55 -17.15
N ILE A 270 20.34 -12.57 -16.30
CA ILE A 270 19.78 -11.23 -16.31
C ILE A 270 20.79 -10.24 -16.84
N ASN A 271 20.46 -9.56 -17.95
CA ASN A 271 21.33 -8.55 -18.54
C ASN A 271 20.89 -7.16 -18.10
N LEU A 272 21.63 -6.55 -17.15
CA LEU A 272 21.42 -5.21 -16.65
C LEU A 272 22.77 -4.47 -16.57
N ASP A 273 22.85 -3.31 -17.23
CA ASP A 273 24.08 -2.49 -17.22
C ASP A 273 24.43 -2.05 -15.79
N GLY A 274 25.71 -2.15 -15.42
CA GLY A 274 26.19 -1.71 -14.11
C GLY A 274 25.93 -0.23 -13.80
N GLN A 275 25.79 0.63 -14.81
CA GLN A 275 25.40 2.02 -14.65
C GLN A 275 23.92 2.21 -14.31
N SER A 276 23.11 1.17 -14.49
CA SER A 276 21.69 1.12 -14.09
C SER A 276 21.49 0.51 -12.69
N ILE A 277 22.58 0.22 -11.98
CA ILE A 277 22.56 -0.37 -10.62
C ILE A 277 23.09 0.64 -9.62
N PHE A 278 22.24 1.08 -8.73
CA PHE A 278 22.50 2.14 -7.75
C PHE A 278 22.65 1.54 -6.36
N THR A 279 23.88 1.37 -5.91
CA THR A 279 24.17 0.85 -4.56
C THR A 279 24.14 1.98 -3.54
N SER A 280 23.92 1.66 -2.26
CA SER A 280 24.05 2.63 -1.19
C SER A 280 25.49 3.19 -1.06
N GLY A 281 26.49 2.41 -1.46
CA GLY A 281 27.88 2.86 -1.56
C GLY A 281 28.07 3.94 -2.63
N TRP A 282 27.57 3.68 -3.84
CA TRP A 282 27.55 4.68 -4.92
C TRP A 282 26.84 5.97 -4.48
N ALA A 283 25.65 5.84 -3.86
CA ALA A 283 24.88 6.99 -3.42
C ALA A 283 25.61 7.81 -2.33
N ALA A 284 26.32 7.16 -1.42
CA ALA A 284 27.15 7.82 -0.42
C ALA A 284 28.33 8.57 -1.05
N ALA A 285 28.99 7.99 -2.05
CA ALA A 285 30.04 8.66 -2.81
C ALA A 285 29.52 9.90 -3.55
N GLN A 286 28.33 9.80 -4.19
CA GLN A 286 27.69 10.97 -4.82
C GLN A 286 27.38 12.08 -3.81
N TYR A 287 26.88 11.72 -2.61
CA TYR A 287 26.61 12.68 -1.54
C TYR A 287 27.87 13.41 -1.11
N VAL A 288 28.98 12.70 -0.92
CA VAL A 288 30.27 13.28 -0.55
C VAL A 288 30.76 14.26 -1.62
N ARG A 289 30.71 13.89 -2.91
CA ARG A 289 31.08 14.76 -4.04
C ARG A 289 30.22 16.02 -4.11
N GLU A 290 28.92 15.91 -3.91
CA GLU A 290 27.99 17.06 -3.93
C GLU A 290 28.21 18.01 -2.75
N SER A 291 28.70 17.48 -1.63
CA SER A 291 29.01 18.27 -0.43
C SER A 291 30.35 18.99 -0.51
N SER A 292 31.32 18.46 -1.27
CA SER A 292 32.66 19.06 -1.43
C SER A 292 33.37 18.55 -2.69
N GLU A 293 33.89 19.46 -3.52
CA GLU A 293 34.62 19.10 -4.75
C GLU A 293 35.98 18.40 -4.48
N ALA A 294 36.57 18.62 -3.31
CA ALA A 294 37.83 18.02 -2.89
C ALA A 294 37.71 17.35 -1.52
N ALA A 295 36.70 16.50 -1.40
CA ALA A 295 36.37 15.83 -0.15
C ALA A 295 37.52 14.95 0.38
N SER A 296 37.87 15.15 1.63
CA SER A 296 38.77 14.25 2.35
C SER A 296 37.95 13.28 3.21
N VAL A 297 38.29 11.99 3.14
CA VAL A 297 37.49 10.94 3.75
C VAL A 297 38.33 10.02 4.64
N PHE A 298 37.67 9.51 5.70
CA PHE A 298 38.09 8.33 6.43
C PHE A 298 37.05 7.23 6.16
N LEU A 299 37.52 6.15 5.53
CA LEU A 299 36.64 5.06 5.12
C LEU A 299 36.49 4.02 6.24
N VAL A 300 35.26 3.69 6.60
CA VAL A 300 34.88 2.54 7.42
C VAL A 300 34.02 1.61 6.56
N GLY A 301 34.67 0.76 5.77
CA GLY A 301 33.95 -0.08 4.80
C GLY A 301 34.90 -0.84 3.88
N GLY A 302 34.32 -1.72 3.05
CA GLY A 302 35.06 -2.58 2.14
C GLY A 302 35.53 -1.91 0.84
N ASP A 303 36.14 -2.72 -0.03
CA ASP A 303 36.76 -2.25 -1.27
C ASP A 303 35.77 -1.66 -2.28
N ALA A 304 34.54 -2.17 -2.35
CA ALA A 304 33.51 -1.60 -3.23
C ALA A 304 33.22 -0.14 -2.86
N LEU A 305 33.00 0.17 -1.57
CA LEU A 305 32.78 1.54 -1.11
C LEU A 305 34.02 2.43 -1.34
N ARG A 306 35.23 1.86 -1.19
CA ARG A 306 36.48 2.55 -1.54
C ARG A 306 36.51 2.95 -3.01
N THR A 307 36.23 2.00 -3.89
CA THR A 307 36.17 2.21 -5.34
C THR A 307 35.19 3.32 -5.72
N GLU A 308 34.00 3.34 -5.12
CA GLU A 308 32.98 4.37 -5.38
C GLU A 308 33.46 5.76 -4.91
N LEU A 309 34.09 5.86 -3.76
CA LEU A 309 34.66 7.13 -3.25
C LEU A 309 35.83 7.63 -4.12
N GLU A 310 36.75 6.76 -4.52
CA GLU A 310 37.83 7.09 -5.43
C GLU A 310 37.34 7.57 -6.80
N ALA A 311 36.29 6.92 -7.34
CA ALA A 311 35.67 7.30 -8.60
C ALA A 311 35.11 8.73 -8.62
N VAL A 312 34.71 9.26 -7.46
CA VAL A 312 34.22 10.65 -7.32
C VAL A 312 35.34 11.63 -6.90
N GLY A 313 36.59 11.17 -6.81
CA GLY A 313 37.77 12.00 -6.46
C GLY A 313 37.94 12.24 -4.96
N ALA A 314 37.26 11.50 -4.10
CA ALA A 314 37.46 11.58 -2.66
C ALA A 314 38.84 11.04 -2.25
N VAL A 315 39.55 11.73 -1.35
CA VAL A 315 40.94 11.42 -0.97
C VAL A 315 41.00 10.98 0.49
N ALA A 316 41.69 9.88 0.75
CA ALA A 316 41.95 9.42 2.11
C ALA A 316 42.77 10.43 2.91
N SER A 317 42.38 10.75 4.15
CA SER A 317 43.02 11.77 4.96
C SER A 317 43.12 11.38 6.43
N LYS A 318 44.19 11.86 7.09
CA LYS A 318 44.31 11.79 8.55
C LYS A 318 43.51 12.87 9.29
N ARG A 319 43.01 13.86 8.55
CA ARG A 319 42.06 14.88 9.03
C ARG A 319 40.94 14.98 8.02
N PRO A 320 40.02 14.00 8.04
CA PRO A 320 38.97 13.92 7.05
C PRO A 320 37.86 14.94 7.33
N ASP A 321 37.24 15.39 6.27
CA ASP A 321 35.97 16.15 6.32
C ASP A 321 34.81 15.21 6.61
N PHE A 322 34.90 13.96 6.10
CA PHE A 322 33.86 12.95 6.24
C PHE A 322 34.41 11.62 6.78
N VAL A 323 33.68 11.00 7.69
CA VAL A 323 33.78 9.57 7.98
C VAL A 323 32.66 8.88 7.20
N VAL A 324 33.03 8.08 6.22
CA VAL A 324 32.04 7.35 5.39
C VAL A 324 32.00 5.90 5.86
N ALA A 325 30.88 5.50 6.43
CA ALA A 325 30.70 4.18 7.03
C ALA A 325 29.72 3.31 6.23
N GLY A 326 30.13 2.10 5.95
CA GLY A 326 29.36 1.02 5.36
C GLY A 326 29.64 -0.30 6.05
N ILE A 327 29.38 -1.39 5.34
CA ILE A 327 29.66 -2.73 5.83
C ILE A 327 31.05 -3.20 5.39
N ASP A 328 31.77 -3.79 6.34
CA ASP A 328 32.93 -4.65 6.09
C ASP A 328 32.99 -5.69 7.23
N LEU A 329 32.93 -6.95 6.85
CA LEU A 329 32.89 -8.07 7.82
C LEU A 329 34.23 -8.34 8.50
N THR A 330 35.31 -7.64 8.11
CA THR A 330 36.66 -7.84 8.58
C THR A 330 37.23 -6.65 9.35
N LEU A 331 36.46 -5.59 9.57
CA LEU A 331 36.91 -4.36 10.23
C LEU A 331 37.37 -4.61 11.68
N PRO A 332 38.62 -4.23 12.02
CA PRO A 332 39.09 -4.29 13.40
C PRO A 332 38.43 -3.21 14.25
N LEU A 333 38.18 -3.50 15.53
CA LEU A 333 37.63 -2.54 16.49
C LEU A 333 38.46 -1.24 16.60
N GLN A 334 39.76 -1.33 16.41
CA GLN A 334 40.65 -0.15 16.40
C GLN A 334 40.24 0.83 15.31
N HIS A 335 39.90 0.33 14.10
CA HIS A 335 39.51 1.18 12.99
C HIS A 335 38.19 1.92 13.26
N LEU A 336 37.22 1.26 13.92
CA LEU A 336 36.01 1.91 14.40
C LEU A 336 36.28 2.97 15.46
N SER A 337 37.26 2.71 16.34
CA SER A 337 37.70 3.68 17.36
C SER A 337 38.37 4.92 16.73
N ASP A 338 39.15 4.73 15.67
CA ASP A 338 39.76 5.84 14.92
C ASP A 338 38.66 6.69 14.23
N ALA A 339 37.60 6.08 13.69
CA ALA A 339 36.44 6.79 13.16
C ALA A 339 35.76 7.67 14.22
N VAL A 340 35.62 7.17 15.46
CA VAL A 340 35.08 7.96 16.59
C VAL A 340 35.95 9.18 16.87
N VAL A 341 37.28 9.04 16.83
CA VAL A 341 38.20 10.19 17.00
C VAL A 341 37.97 11.23 15.91
N HIS A 342 37.79 10.82 14.66
CA HIS A 342 37.57 11.73 13.54
C HIS A 342 36.24 12.50 13.66
N VAL A 343 35.14 11.82 14.00
CA VAL A 343 33.86 12.51 14.15
C VAL A 343 33.86 13.46 15.35
N ARG A 344 34.51 13.10 16.44
CA ARG A 344 34.71 14.01 17.58
C ARG A 344 35.58 15.24 17.25
N ASN A 345 36.45 15.13 16.25
CA ASN A 345 37.24 16.25 15.75
C ASN A 345 36.52 17.05 14.64
N GLY A 346 35.22 16.78 14.40
CA GLY A 346 34.38 17.59 13.53
C GLY A 346 34.14 17.00 12.14
N ALA A 347 34.61 15.78 11.83
CA ALA A 347 34.27 15.12 10.59
C ALA A 347 32.79 14.72 10.58
N GLN A 348 32.11 14.95 9.46
CA GLN A 348 30.70 14.54 9.29
C GLN A 348 30.60 13.03 9.11
N LEU A 349 29.71 12.37 9.86
CA LEU A 349 29.44 10.96 9.72
C LEU A 349 28.39 10.73 8.61
N VAL A 350 28.76 10.01 7.56
CA VAL A 350 27.91 9.57 6.45
C VAL A 350 27.83 8.04 6.47
N VAL A 351 26.62 7.49 6.43
CA VAL A 351 26.42 6.04 6.52
C VAL A 351 25.64 5.55 5.29
N THR A 352 26.11 4.46 4.70
CA THR A 352 25.57 3.93 3.45
C THR A 352 24.08 3.53 3.60
N ASN A 353 23.69 2.85 4.68
CA ASN A 353 22.32 2.42 4.94
C ASN A 353 22.09 2.13 6.44
N PRO A 354 20.81 2.07 6.90
CA PRO A 354 20.50 1.89 8.31
C PRO A 354 20.38 0.41 8.74
N ASP A 355 20.66 -0.56 7.87
CA ASP A 355 20.40 -1.97 8.12
C ASP A 355 21.28 -2.50 9.24
N LEU A 356 20.64 -2.93 10.34
CA LEU A 356 21.37 -3.42 11.53
C LEU A 356 22.07 -4.75 11.29
N THR A 357 21.51 -5.58 10.41
CA THR A 357 22.05 -6.88 10.06
C THR A 357 22.02 -7.11 8.56
N VAL A 358 22.90 -7.98 8.07
CA VAL A 358 22.90 -8.47 6.69
C VAL A 358 22.91 -9.99 6.68
N PRO A 359 22.16 -10.62 5.76
CA PRO A 359 22.25 -12.06 5.55
C PRO A 359 23.58 -12.43 4.89
N VAL A 360 24.22 -13.46 5.42
CA VAL A 360 25.42 -14.08 4.86
C VAL A 360 25.30 -15.59 4.98
N GLU A 361 26.18 -16.34 4.30
CA GLU A 361 26.25 -17.78 4.51
C GLU A 361 26.49 -18.09 6.01
N GLY A 362 25.63 -18.92 6.59
CA GLY A 362 25.67 -19.30 7.99
C GLY A 362 24.93 -18.35 8.95
N GLY A 363 24.17 -17.35 8.47
CA GLY A 363 23.27 -16.55 9.30
C GLY A 363 23.36 -15.04 9.10
N LEU A 364 23.01 -14.29 10.14
CA LEU A 364 23.04 -12.81 10.12
C LEU A 364 24.37 -12.29 10.67
N ARG A 365 24.90 -11.23 10.06
CA ARG A 365 26.05 -10.46 10.54
C ARG A 365 25.65 -9.00 10.76
N ALA A 366 26.49 -8.27 11.52
CA ALA A 366 26.30 -6.83 11.73
C ALA A 366 26.36 -6.08 10.40
N GLY A 367 25.37 -5.22 10.15
CA GLY A 367 25.28 -4.35 8.99
C GLY A 367 25.81 -2.95 9.22
N ALA A 368 25.67 -2.08 8.24
CA ALA A 368 26.11 -0.67 8.32
C ALA A 368 25.41 0.11 9.45
N GLY A 369 24.15 -0.20 9.74
CA GLY A 369 23.42 0.39 10.86
C GLY A 369 24.00 0.04 12.24
N ALA A 370 24.59 -1.15 12.40
CA ALA A 370 25.32 -1.51 13.63
C ALA A 370 26.63 -0.71 13.76
N VAL A 371 27.35 -0.51 12.65
CA VAL A 371 28.54 0.36 12.60
C VAL A 371 28.15 1.81 12.91
N GLN A 372 27.07 2.29 12.35
CA GLN A 372 26.47 3.59 12.66
C GLN A 372 26.24 3.76 14.16
N ALA A 373 25.51 2.81 14.76
CA ALA A 373 25.16 2.87 16.18
C ALA A 373 26.42 2.94 17.08
N PHE A 374 27.47 2.19 16.75
CA PHE A 374 28.74 2.25 17.48
C PHE A 374 29.37 3.64 17.40
N ILE A 375 29.49 4.22 16.18
CA ILE A 375 30.15 5.51 15.97
C ILE A 375 29.33 6.65 16.56
N GLU A 376 28.00 6.63 16.40
CA GLU A 376 27.09 7.63 16.98
C GLU A 376 27.17 7.66 18.51
N ALA A 377 27.08 6.48 19.13
CA ALA A 377 27.07 6.36 20.60
C ALA A 377 28.42 6.82 21.23
N ALA A 378 29.55 6.43 20.62
CA ALA A 378 30.86 6.78 21.13
C ALA A 378 31.32 8.18 20.67
N GLY A 379 30.88 8.65 19.53
CA GLY A 379 31.23 9.94 18.92
C GLY A 379 30.40 11.11 19.41
N ASP A 380 29.24 10.85 20.00
CA ASP A 380 28.21 11.87 20.35
C ASP A 380 27.78 12.71 19.14
N VAL A 381 27.51 12.03 18.02
CA VAL A 381 27.09 12.63 16.74
C VAL A 381 25.87 11.92 16.18
N LYS A 382 25.27 12.52 15.17
CA LYS A 382 24.23 11.87 14.34
C LYS A 382 24.74 11.70 12.92
N ALA A 383 24.48 10.52 12.35
CA ALA A 383 24.86 10.21 10.98
C ALA A 383 23.86 10.79 9.96
N THR A 384 24.38 11.14 8.79
CA THR A 384 23.60 11.30 7.58
C THR A 384 23.52 9.94 6.90
N VAL A 385 22.34 9.32 6.93
CA VAL A 385 22.07 8.02 6.28
C VAL A 385 21.65 8.26 4.85
N ILE A 386 22.17 7.49 3.89
CA ILE A 386 22.04 7.77 2.44
C ILE A 386 21.12 6.75 1.72
N GLY A 387 21.24 5.46 2.03
CA GLY A 387 20.50 4.38 1.36
C GLY A 387 19.01 4.40 1.66
N LYS A 388 18.29 3.41 1.12
CA LYS A 388 16.86 3.21 1.40
C LYS A 388 16.61 3.14 2.91
N PRO A 389 15.56 3.77 3.46
CA PRO A 389 14.40 4.39 2.80
C PRO A 389 14.58 5.86 2.37
N GLN A 390 15.78 6.43 2.43
CA GLN A 390 15.95 7.84 2.09
C GLN A 390 15.57 8.09 0.63
N ALA A 391 14.69 9.07 0.38
CA ALA A 391 14.23 9.41 -0.96
C ALA A 391 15.36 9.78 -1.93
N GLY A 392 16.48 10.25 -1.39
CA GLY A 392 17.65 10.72 -2.18
C GLY A 392 18.23 9.67 -3.12
N ILE A 393 18.33 8.40 -2.71
CA ILE A 393 18.88 7.33 -3.57
C ILE A 393 17.92 7.03 -4.73
N PHE A 394 16.61 7.04 -4.51
CA PHE A 394 15.60 6.83 -5.56
C PHE A 394 15.62 7.97 -6.57
N LEU A 395 15.68 9.22 -6.11
CA LEU A 395 15.73 10.39 -6.98
C LEU A 395 17.02 10.43 -7.82
N LYS A 396 18.16 10.03 -7.25
CA LYS A 396 19.41 9.90 -7.99
C LYS A 396 19.34 8.78 -9.04
N ALA A 397 18.73 7.66 -8.72
CA ALA A 397 18.50 6.55 -9.66
C ALA A 397 17.60 6.99 -10.83
N LEU A 398 16.49 7.66 -10.54
CA LEU A 398 15.61 8.22 -11.56
C LEU A 398 16.35 9.17 -12.50
N ASN A 399 17.15 10.10 -11.93
CA ASN A 399 17.93 11.04 -12.73
C ASN A 399 18.96 10.33 -13.62
N GLY A 400 19.67 9.32 -13.07
CA GLY A 400 20.63 8.52 -13.81
C GLY A 400 20.04 7.75 -14.98
N LEU A 401 18.78 7.34 -14.86
CA LEU A 401 18.03 6.59 -15.88
C LEU A 401 17.20 7.50 -16.81
N GLY A 402 17.15 8.81 -16.58
CA GLY A 402 16.31 9.74 -17.34
C GLY A 402 14.81 9.50 -17.15
N LEU A 403 14.39 9.06 -15.97
CA LEU A 403 13.01 8.73 -15.63
C LEU A 403 12.39 9.75 -14.67
N ASN A 404 11.05 9.83 -14.67
CA ASN A 404 10.29 10.58 -13.70
C ASN A 404 9.58 9.66 -12.71
N ALA A 405 9.35 10.12 -11.49
CA ALA A 405 8.73 9.33 -10.43
C ALA A 405 7.32 8.84 -10.80
N ASN A 406 6.51 9.68 -11.47
CA ASN A 406 5.13 9.34 -11.85
C ASN A 406 5.01 8.28 -12.96
N GLU A 407 6.08 7.99 -13.68
CA GLU A 407 6.15 6.97 -14.73
C GLU A 407 7.01 5.76 -14.34
N THR A 408 7.40 5.68 -13.07
CA THR A 408 8.29 4.63 -12.55
C THR A 408 7.63 3.87 -11.40
N ILE A 409 7.89 2.56 -11.38
CA ILE A 409 7.50 1.66 -10.28
C ILE A 409 8.76 1.19 -9.56
N MET A 410 8.72 1.15 -8.23
CA MET A 410 9.70 0.45 -7.40
C MET A 410 9.14 -0.90 -6.97
N VAL A 411 9.90 -1.96 -7.20
CA VAL A 411 9.60 -3.34 -6.79
C VAL A 411 10.54 -3.73 -5.66
N GLY A 412 10.01 -4.03 -4.50
CA GLY A 412 10.79 -4.38 -3.31
C GLY A 412 10.10 -5.43 -2.44
N ASP A 413 10.82 -5.99 -1.49
CA ASP A 413 10.32 -6.99 -0.54
C ASP A 413 10.22 -6.47 0.89
N THR A 414 10.76 -5.28 1.16
CA THR A 414 10.84 -4.72 2.51
C THR A 414 10.04 -3.42 2.63
N ILE A 415 9.02 -3.42 3.50
CA ILE A 415 8.11 -2.29 3.69
C ILE A 415 8.86 -1.04 4.15
N ASP A 416 9.73 -1.18 5.16
CA ASP A 416 10.39 -0.04 5.80
C ASP A 416 11.47 0.63 4.94
N THR A 417 12.04 -0.07 3.97
CA THR A 417 13.10 0.44 3.10
C THR A 417 12.59 0.73 1.68
N ASP A 418 12.00 -0.27 1.02
CA ASP A 418 11.65 -0.17 -0.40
C ASP A 418 10.35 0.60 -0.60
N ILE A 419 9.29 0.16 0.10
CA ILE A 419 7.96 0.70 -0.10
C ILE A 419 7.88 2.12 0.46
N ARG A 420 8.33 2.32 1.70
CA ARG A 420 8.37 3.63 2.33
C ARG A 420 9.25 4.61 1.55
N GLY A 421 10.46 4.19 1.15
CA GLY A 421 11.37 5.04 0.39
C GLY A 421 10.84 5.40 -0.99
N ALA A 422 10.17 4.46 -1.69
CA ALA A 422 9.51 4.71 -2.95
C ALA A 422 8.38 5.75 -2.80
N GLN A 423 7.55 5.62 -1.77
CA GLN A 423 6.47 6.55 -1.48
C GLN A 423 6.97 7.95 -1.14
N ASP A 424 8.04 8.06 -0.34
CA ASP A 424 8.68 9.35 -0.01
C ASP A 424 9.28 10.01 -1.26
N ALA A 425 9.77 9.22 -2.21
CA ALA A 425 10.25 9.67 -3.51
C ALA A 425 9.13 9.83 -4.57
N LYS A 426 7.85 9.60 -4.21
CA LYS A 426 6.66 9.71 -5.08
C LYS A 426 6.61 8.70 -6.23
N LEU A 427 7.29 7.58 -6.10
CA LEU A 427 7.15 6.44 -7.00
C LEU A 427 5.92 5.62 -6.63
N ARG A 428 5.42 4.88 -7.61
CA ARG A 428 4.51 3.76 -7.35
C ARG A 428 5.32 2.60 -6.77
N SER A 429 4.72 1.85 -5.86
CA SER A 429 5.40 0.79 -5.11
C SER A 429 4.73 -0.56 -5.29
N VAL A 430 5.53 -1.59 -5.50
CA VAL A 430 5.10 -2.98 -5.57
C VAL A 430 5.84 -3.78 -4.49
N LEU A 431 5.09 -4.40 -3.60
CA LEU A 431 5.63 -5.34 -2.62
C LEU A 431 5.57 -6.76 -3.17
N VAL A 432 6.70 -7.47 -3.20
CA VAL A 432 6.76 -8.90 -3.49
C VAL A 432 6.95 -9.68 -2.18
N GLU A 433 6.21 -10.79 -2.04
CA GLU A 433 6.27 -11.65 -0.85
C GLU A 433 7.41 -12.68 -0.90
N SER A 434 8.17 -12.66 -1.99
CA SER A 434 9.28 -13.61 -2.19
C SER A 434 10.45 -13.43 -1.24
N GLY A 435 10.61 -12.27 -0.60
CA GLY A 435 11.72 -11.97 0.31
C GLY A 435 11.31 -11.99 1.79
N ASN A 436 11.02 -10.83 2.34
CA ASN A 436 10.67 -10.66 3.74
C ASN A 436 9.20 -10.99 4.00
N VAL A 437 8.92 -11.84 4.97
CA VAL A 437 7.57 -12.43 5.20
C VAL A 437 6.61 -11.51 5.97
N ASN A 438 7.03 -10.36 6.45
CA ASN A 438 6.16 -9.48 7.25
C ASN A 438 5.41 -8.48 6.38
N THR A 439 4.35 -8.95 5.73
CA THR A 439 3.49 -8.14 4.85
C THR A 439 2.28 -7.52 5.55
N SER A 440 2.13 -7.74 6.85
CA SER A 440 0.89 -7.47 7.60
C SER A 440 0.51 -5.99 7.76
N ASN A 441 1.35 -5.05 7.30
CA ASN A 441 1.07 -3.60 7.34
C ASN A 441 1.53 -2.90 6.04
N SER A 442 1.47 -3.60 4.90
CA SER A 442 1.91 -3.02 3.63
C SER A 442 1.04 -1.84 3.21
N THR A 443 1.70 -0.73 2.89
CA THR A 443 1.12 0.45 2.24
C THR A 443 1.48 0.52 0.75
N ALA A 444 2.01 -0.57 0.19
CA ALA A 444 2.37 -0.64 -1.23
C ALA A 444 1.14 -0.45 -2.14
N ASP A 445 1.34 0.20 -3.28
CA ASP A 445 0.28 0.38 -4.29
C ASP A 445 -0.17 -0.97 -4.88
N ILE A 446 0.74 -1.95 -5.01
CA ILE A 446 0.47 -3.33 -5.41
C ILE A 446 1.20 -4.29 -4.46
N GLN A 447 0.56 -5.40 -4.15
CA GLN A 447 1.18 -6.53 -3.47
C GLN A 447 1.00 -7.78 -4.32
N VAL A 448 2.09 -8.49 -4.58
CA VAL A 448 2.11 -9.71 -5.39
C VAL A 448 2.92 -10.79 -4.68
N LYS A 449 2.61 -12.03 -4.97
CA LYS A 449 3.31 -13.16 -4.39
C LYS A 449 4.80 -13.19 -4.75
N ASP A 450 5.10 -12.93 -6.01
CA ASP A 450 6.45 -12.98 -6.56
C ASP A 450 6.56 -12.17 -7.87
N ILE A 451 7.77 -12.07 -8.38
CA ILE A 451 8.07 -11.36 -9.63
C ILE A 451 7.38 -11.98 -10.86
N SER A 452 7.09 -13.29 -10.84
CA SER A 452 6.38 -13.97 -11.94
C SER A 452 4.93 -13.54 -12.03
N GLU A 453 4.28 -13.30 -10.90
CA GLU A 453 2.92 -12.74 -10.86
C GLU A 453 2.90 -11.32 -11.42
N LEU A 454 3.85 -10.48 -11.00
CA LEU A 454 3.98 -9.12 -11.53
C LEU A 454 4.20 -9.13 -13.05
N HIS A 455 5.05 -10.03 -13.58
CA HIS A 455 5.24 -10.20 -15.01
C HIS A 455 3.92 -10.51 -15.75
N LYS A 456 3.13 -11.44 -15.23
CA LYS A 456 1.81 -11.78 -15.81
C LYS A 456 0.89 -10.56 -15.84
N MET A 457 0.90 -9.74 -14.78
CA MET A 457 0.10 -8.52 -14.71
C MET A 457 0.51 -7.52 -15.80
N PHE A 458 1.80 -7.31 -16.03
CA PHE A 458 2.30 -6.48 -17.13
C PHE A 458 1.90 -7.02 -18.50
N ALA A 459 2.04 -8.34 -18.72
CA ALA A 459 1.69 -8.98 -19.99
C ALA A 459 0.19 -8.86 -20.31
N ILE A 460 -0.68 -9.04 -19.31
CA ILE A 460 -2.14 -8.85 -19.48
C ILE A 460 -2.45 -7.39 -19.83
N PHE A 461 -1.87 -6.45 -19.12
CA PHE A 461 -2.09 -5.02 -19.36
C PHE A 461 -1.64 -4.58 -20.77
N ASP A 462 -0.49 -5.05 -21.23
CA ASP A 462 0.04 -4.71 -22.56
C ASP A 462 -0.77 -5.42 -23.66
N GLY A 463 -1.26 -6.66 -23.42
CA GLY A 463 -2.13 -7.39 -24.35
C GLY A 463 -3.49 -6.71 -24.56
N GLN A 464 -4.09 -6.15 -23.51
CA GLN A 464 -5.34 -5.38 -23.63
C GLN A 464 -5.19 -4.10 -24.45
N LYS A 465 -4.00 -3.51 -24.52
CA LYS A 465 -3.73 -2.35 -25.39
C LYS A 465 -3.63 -2.74 -26.87
N GLY A 466 -3.20 -3.98 -27.17
CA GLY A 466 -3.11 -4.49 -28.54
C GLY A 466 -4.47 -4.69 -29.22
N ASP A 467 -5.52 -4.92 -28.44
CA ASP A 467 -6.89 -5.11 -28.92
C ASP A 467 -7.67 -3.78 -29.13
N LEU A 468 -7.08 -2.63 -28.79
CA LEU A 468 -7.67 -1.31 -28.88
C LEU A 468 -7.06 -0.41 -29.99
N VAL A 469 -6.19 -0.94 -30.85
CA VAL A 469 -5.57 -0.22 -32.00
C VAL A 469 -6.04 -0.87 -33.35
#